data_c8aeff0c6e5eb63c5d234ffa058cb8aa
#
_entry.id   c8aeff0c6e5eb63c5d234ffa058cb8aa
#
_cell.length_a   1.000
_cell.length_b   1.000
_cell.length_c   1.000
_cell.angle_alpha   90.00
_cell.angle_beta   90.00
_cell.angle_gamma   90.00
#
_symmetry.space_group_name_H-M   'P 1'
#
loop_
_entity.id
_entity.type
_entity.pdbx_description
1 polymer ?
#
loop_
_entity_poly.entity_id
_entity_poly.type
_entity_poly.pdbx_seq_one_letter_code
_entity_poly.pdbx_strand_id
1 'polypeptide(L)'
;NHLYGTTRTPVIEKLEKSKNVIFDIDWQGADQIKNKNLDYKLITFFLLPPSKKILFERLSNRDMKDKLIATERMKKFERDVLHWINYDYVIINDDLHECYEKIQKLIDAEINNNSKDYDKNFIRKHVEKLTS
;
A
#
# COMPACT_ATOMS: atom_id res chain seq x y z
N ASN A 1 -7.09 3.43 -9.37
CA ASN A 1 -8.43 3.46 -9.85
C ASN A 1 -8.61 2.74 -11.17
N HIS A 2 -7.77 3.00 -12.15
CA HIS A 2 -7.85 2.28 -13.42
C HIS A 2 -7.61 0.79 -13.27
N LEU A 3 -6.94 0.40 -12.21
CA LEU A 3 -6.60 -0.99 -11.97
C LEU A 3 -7.81 -1.84 -11.62
N TYR A 4 -8.86 -1.22 -11.09
CA TYR A 4 -10.10 -1.95 -10.81
C TYR A 4 -10.77 -2.43 -12.08
N GLY A 5 -10.64 -1.65 -13.15
CA GLY A 5 -11.18 -2.03 -14.43
C GLY A 5 -10.24 -2.88 -15.27
N THR A 6 -9.04 -3.17 -14.76
CA THR A 6 -8.07 -3.99 -15.48
C THR A 6 -8.58 -5.42 -15.57
N THR A 7 -8.70 -5.93 -16.77
CA THR A 7 -9.14 -7.31 -16.96
C THR A 7 -8.05 -8.27 -16.54
N ARG A 8 -8.46 -9.46 -16.15
CA ARG A 8 -7.55 -10.52 -15.73
C ARG A 8 -6.55 -10.91 -16.82
N THR A 9 -7.01 -10.94 -18.08
CA THR A 9 -6.22 -11.47 -19.20
C THR A 9 -4.89 -10.74 -19.42
N PRO A 10 -4.82 -9.39 -19.49
CA PRO A 10 -3.54 -8.71 -19.69
C PRO A 10 -2.56 -8.95 -18.53
N VAL A 11 -3.05 -9.05 -17.30
CA VAL A 11 -2.21 -9.32 -16.14
C VAL A 11 -1.62 -10.71 -16.24
N ILE A 12 -2.43 -11.72 -16.53
CA ILE A 12 -1.99 -13.10 -16.67
C ILE A 12 -0.98 -13.23 -17.79
N GLU A 13 -1.22 -12.59 -18.94
CA GLU A 13 -0.28 -12.63 -20.06
C GLU A 13 1.10 -12.12 -19.67
N LYS A 14 1.17 -11.02 -18.91
CA LYS A 14 2.44 -10.49 -18.44
C LYS A 14 3.13 -11.44 -17.47
N LEU A 15 2.38 -12.04 -16.57
CA LEU A 15 2.92 -12.99 -15.60
C LEU A 15 3.45 -14.25 -16.27
N GLU A 16 2.73 -14.74 -17.29
CA GLU A 16 3.17 -15.91 -18.07
C GLU A 16 4.46 -15.65 -18.84
N LYS A 17 4.74 -14.39 -19.18
CA LYS A 17 6.00 -13.98 -19.81
C LYS A 17 7.11 -13.71 -18.81
N SER A 18 6.96 -14.17 -17.57
CA SER A 18 7.92 -13.97 -16.47
C SER A 18 8.12 -12.50 -16.10
N LYS A 19 7.11 -11.67 -16.33
CA LYS A 19 7.15 -10.27 -15.94
C LYS A 19 6.43 -10.08 -14.61
N ASN A 20 6.96 -9.19 -13.78
CA ASN A 20 6.30 -8.80 -12.56
C ASN A 20 5.32 -7.65 -12.83
N VAL A 21 4.19 -7.67 -12.13
CA VAL A 21 3.16 -6.65 -12.28
C VAL A 21 2.98 -5.96 -10.93
N ILE A 22 2.99 -4.63 -10.95
CA ILE A 22 2.79 -3.80 -9.75
C ILE A 22 1.47 -3.08 -9.88
N PHE A 23 0.66 -3.15 -8.81
CA PHE A 23 -0.61 -2.43 -8.72
C PHE A 23 -0.50 -1.35 -7.65
N ASP A 24 -0.99 -0.15 -7.99
CA ASP A 24 -1.17 0.94 -7.05
C ASP A 24 -2.68 1.08 -6.81
N ILE A 25 -3.18 0.37 -5.81
CA ILE A 25 -4.62 0.23 -5.55
C ILE A 25 -4.91 0.37 -4.05
N ASP A 26 -6.19 0.61 -3.74
CA ASP A 26 -6.62 0.64 -2.35
C ASP A 26 -6.87 -0.78 -1.81
N TRP A 27 -7.30 -0.86 -0.54
CA TRP A 27 -7.52 -2.15 0.12
C TRP A 27 -8.62 -2.97 -0.56
N GLN A 28 -9.62 -2.32 -1.16
CA GLN A 28 -10.70 -3.02 -1.85
C GLN A 28 -10.17 -3.72 -3.10
N GLY A 29 -9.35 -3.03 -3.86
CA GLY A 29 -8.71 -3.63 -5.02
C GLY A 29 -7.76 -4.76 -4.64
N ALA A 30 -7.00 -4.60 -3.56
CA ALA A 30 -6.12 -5.65 -3.06
C ALA A 30 -6.92 -6.91 -2.68
N ASP A 31 -8.05 -6.74 -1.99
CA ASP A 31 -8.92 -7.86 -1.63
C ASP A 31 -9.47 -8.56 -2.87
N GLN A 32 -9.85 -7.80 -3.89
CA GLN A 32 -10.35 -8.38 -5.14
C GLN A 32 -9.29 -9.26 -5.80
N ILE A 33 -8.04 -8.83 -5.81
CA ILE A 33 -6.96 -9.61 -6.39
C ILE A 33 -6.70 -10.88 -5.56
N LYS A 34 -6.68 -10.76 -4.23
CA LYS A 34 -6.53 -11.92 -3.36
C LYS A 34 -7.61 -12.97 -3.58
N ASN A 35 -8.85 -12.52 -3.75
CA ASN A 35 -9.99 -13.41 -3.90
C ASN A 35 -10.04 -14.12 -5.26
N LYS A 36 -9.28 -13.63 -6.24
CA LYS A 36 -9.21 -14.27 -7.56
C LYS A 36 -8.33 -15.52 -7.58
N ASN A 37 -7.57 -15.75 -6.52
CA ASN A 37 -6.75 -16.95 -6.37
C ASN A 37 -5.87 -17.24 -7.59
N LEU A 38 -5.11 -16.23 -8.00
CA LEU A 38 -4.18 -16.39 -9.11
C LEU A 38 -3.03 -17.34 -8.72
N ASP A 39 -2.54 -18.14 -9.65
CA ASP A 39 -1.44 -19.09 -9.42
C ASP A 39 -0.08 -18.41 -9.32
N TYR A 40 -0.05 -17.14 -9.01
CA TYR A 40 1.15 -16.34 -8.92
C TYR A 40 1.27 -15.75 -7.53
N LYS A 41 2.50 -15.57 -7.08
CA LYS A 41 2.76 -14.99 -5.76
C LYS A 41 2.29 -13.54 -5.72
N LEU A 42 1.47 -13.23 -4.72
CA LEU A 42 1.01 -11.88 -4.46
C LEU A 42 1.68 -11.37 -3.19
N ILE A 43 2.30 -10.21 -3.28
CA ILE A 43 2.90 -9.52 -2.14
C ILE A 43 2.21 -8.17 -2.00
N THR A 44 1.70 -7.90 -0.80
CA THR A 44 0.96 -6.66 -0.54
C THR A 44 1.74 -5.77 0.42
N PHE A 45 1.78 -4.47 0.09
CA PHE A 45 2.42 -3.44 0.89
C PHE A 45 1.40 -2.36 1.22
N PHE A 46 1.37 -1.95 2.48
CA PHE A 46 0.58 -0.81 2.91
C PHE A 46 1.54 0.32 3.29
N LEU A 47 1.37 1.48 2.68
CA LEU A 47 2.24 2.62 2.94
C LEU A 47 1.56 3.59 3.88
N LEU A 48 2.25 3.93 4.97
CA LEU A 48 1.76 4.85 5.98
C LEU A 48 2.52 6.17 5.93
N PRO A 49 1.86 7.29 6.19
CA PRO A 49 2.57 8.56 6.36
C PRO A 49 3.31 8.57 7.69
N PRO A 50 4.35 9.43 7.84
CA PRO A 50 5.06 9.52 9.11
C PRO A 50 4.25 10.19 10.22
N SER A 51 3.31 11.08 9.87
CA SER A 51 2.43 11.74 10.84
C SER A 51 1.15 12.23 10.16
N LYS A 52 0.13 12.52 10.98
CA LYS A 52 -1.11 13.15 10.47
C LYS A 52 -0.83 14.49 9.81
N LYS A 53 0.03 15.28 10.42
CA LYS A 53 0.37 16.60 9.90
C LYS A 53 0.98 16.50 8.50
N ILE A 54 1.93 15.61 8.32
CA ILE A 54 2.58 15.42 7.03
C ILE A 54 1.59 14.88 6.00
N LEU A 55 0.73 13.95 6.40
CA LEU A 55 -0.31 13.46 5.50
C LEU A 55 -1.21 14.60 5.03
N PHE A 56 -1.67 15.44 5.96
CA PHE A 56 -2.53 16.56 5.60
C PHE A 56 -1.81 17.53 4.66
N GLU A 57 -0.55 17.82 4.92
CA GLU A 57 0.26 18.66 4.05
C GLU A 57 0.38 18.08 2.64
N ARG A 58 0.66 16.78 2.55
CA ARG A 58 0.76 16.09 1.26
C ARG A 58 -0.56 16.12 0.49
N LEU A 59 -1.67 15.88 1.17
CA LEU A 59 -2.99 15.92 0.54
C LEU A 59 -3.37 17.34 0.12
N SER A 60 -3.09 18.34 0.96
CA SER A 60 -3.39 19.73 0.65
C SER A 60 -2.58 20.22 -0.56
N ASN A 61 -1.30 19.87 -0.64
CA ASN A 61 -0.46 20.22 -1.77
C ASN A 61 -0.92 19.55 -3.06
N ARG A 62 -1.34 18.29 -2.95
CA ARG A 62 -1.80 17.50 -4.10
C ARG A 62 -3.08 18.09 -4.70
N ASP A 63 -4.00 18.53 -3.84
CA ASP A 63 -5.30 19.05 -4.26
C ASP A 63 -5.29 20.56 -4.47
N MET A 64 -4.13 21.17 -4.39
CA MET A 64 -3.84 22.56 -4.70
C MET A 64 -4.47 23.60 -3.78
N LYS A 65 -5.71 23.75 -3.62
CA LYS A 65 -6.32 24.84 -2.86
C LYS A 65 -7.54 24.42 -2.08
N ASP A 66 -7.93 23.19 -2.22
CA ASP A 66 -9.18 22.74 -1.58
C ASP A 66 -8.90 21.97 -0.31
N LYS A 67 -8.91 22.70 0.80
CA LYS A 67 -8.73 22.10 2.13
C LYS A 67 -9.88 21.17 2.50
N LEU A 68 -11.06 21.40 1.93
CA LEU A 68 -12.21 20.54 2.21
C LEU A 68 -11.98 19.14 1.63
N ILE A 69 -11.45 19.06 0.41
CA ILE A 69 -11.12 17.77 -0.20
C ILE A 69 -10.03 17.06 0.63
N ALA A 70 -9.01 17.80 1.07
CA ALA A 70 -7.96 17.23 1.91
C ALA A 70 -8.53 16.68 3.22
N THR A 71 -9.47 17.40 3.83
CA THR A 71 -10.14 16.96 5.06
C THR A 71 -10.95 15.69 4.84
N GLU A 72 -11.67 15.61 3.73
CA GLU A 72 -12.42 14.40 3.39
C GLU A 72 -11.52 13.20 3.16
N ARG A 73 -10.38 13.40 2.52
CA ARG A 73 -9.39 12.36 2.32
C ARG A 73 -8.73 11.91 3.61
N MET A 74 -8.55 12.82 4.57
CA MET A 74 -8.08 12.46 5.90
C MET A 74 -9.07 11.54 6.61
N LYS A 75 -10.36 11.83 6.52
CA LYS A 75 -11.40 10.98 7.09
C LYS A 75 -11.43 9.60 6.44
N LYS A 76 -11.27 9.55 5.13
CA LYS A 76 -11.19 8.28 4.41
C LYS A 76 -9.96 7.49 4.86
N PHE A 77 -8.83 8.17 5.00
CA PHE A 77 -7.60 7.53 5.49
C PHE A 77 -7.80 6.90 6.86
N GLU A 78 -8.45 7.61 7.78
CA GLU A 78 -8.69 7.10 9.13
C GLU A 78 -9.51 5.81 9.14
N ARG A 79 -10.41 5.65 8.18
CA ARG A 79 -11.17 4.41 8.02
C ARG A 79 -10.36 3.32 7.33
N ASP A 80 -9.66 3.67 6.27
CA ASP A 80 -8.95 2.71 5.43
C ASP A 80 -7.69 2.17 6.11
N VAL A 81 -7.04 2.97 6.96
CA VAL A 81 -5.79 2.58 7.60
C VAL A 81 -5.96 1.36 8.50
N LEU A 82 -7.16 1.10 9.00
CA LEU A 82 -7.42 -0.06 9.85
C LEU A 82 -7.24 -1.39 9.12
N HIS A 83 -7.19 -1.36 7.79
CA HIS A 83 -6.95 -2.56 6.99
C HIS A 83 -5.46 -2.95 6.90
N TRP A 84 -4.57 -2.18 7.52
CA TRP A 84 -3.13 -2.44 7.47
C TRP A 84 -2.76 -3.87 7.87
N ILE A 85 -3.51 -4.45 8.81
CA ILE A 85 -3.22 -5.78 9.34
C ILE A 85 -3.39 -6.88 8.29
N ASN A 86 -4.12 -6.60 7.22
CA ASN A 86 -4.39 -7.57 6.15
C ASN A 86 -3.31 -7.57 5.06
N TYR A 87 -2.30 -6.73 5.20
CA TYR A 87 -1.21 -6.63 4.23
C TYR A 87 0.01 -7.42 4.69
N ASP A 88 0.79 -7.89 3.74
CA ASP A 88 2.00 -8.66 4.04
C ASP A 88 3.05 -7.78 4.72
N TYR A 89 3.17 -6.53 4.28
CA TYR A 89 4.13 -5.57 4.82
C TYR A 89 3.50 -4.20 4.97
N VAL A 90 3.98 -3.47 5.98
CA VAL A 90 3.58 -2.08 6.21
C VAL A 90 4.85 -1.25 6.32
N ILE A 91 4.92 -0.19 5.54
CA ILE A 91 6.10 0.67 5.46
C ILE A 91 5.70 2.11 5.74
N ILE A 92 6.47 2.79 6.59
CA ILE A 92 6.28 4.22 6.83
C ILE A 92 7.01 4.99 5.74
N ASN A 93 6.26 5.72 4.93
CA ASN A 93 6.78 6.49 3.81
C ASN A 93 7.13 7.91 4.27
N ASP A 94 8.31 8.06 4.85
CA ASP A 94 8.86 9.35 5.21
C ASP A 94 9.62 9.93 4.02
N ASP A 95 10.57 9.19 3.52
CA ASP A 95 11.37 9.53 2.34
C ASP A 95 11.06 8.55 1.21
N LEU A 96 10.72 9.07 0.04
CA LEU A 96 10.30 8.25 -1.09
C LEU A 96 11.40 7.28 -1.53
N HIS A 97 12.65 7.73 -1.55
CA HIS A 97 13.77 6.89 -1.98
C HIS A 97 14.00 5.74 -0.99
N GLU A 98 14.00 6.05 0.30
CA GLU A 98 14.15 5.03 1.34
C GLU A 98 13.00 4.03 1.33
N CYS A 99 11.79 4.52 1.11
CA CYS A 99 10.61 3.67 1.00
C CYS A 99 10.75 2.71 -0.18
N TYR A 100 11.16 3.22 -1.32
CA TYR A 100 11.40 2.41 -2.51
C TYR A 100 12.45 1.32 -2.26
N GLU A 101 13.56 1.68 -1.61
CA GLU A 101 14.60 0.71 -1.30
C GLU A 101 14.11 -0.40 -0.37
N LYS A 102 13.30 -0.05 0.62
CA LYS A 102 12.71 -1.05 1.52
C LYS A 102 11.80 -2.01 0.78
N ILE A 103 10.95 -1.48 -0.10
CA ILE A 103 10.06 -2.30 -0.92
C ILE A 103 10.87 -3.27 -1.77
N GLN A 104 11.92 -2.77 -2.41
CA GLN A 104 12.80 -3.57 -3.27
C GLN A 104 13.43 -4.72 -2.48
N LYS A 105 13.97 -4.43 -1.30
CA LYS A 105 14.59 -5.44 -0.45
C LYS A 105 13.58 -6.50 0.01
N LEU A 106 12.37 -6.09 0.33
CA LEU A 106 11.33 -7.02 0.77
C LEU A 106 10.87 -7.91 -0.39
N ILE A 107 10.76 -7.35 -1.59
CA ILE A 107 10.44 -8.14 -2.78
C ILE A 107 11.52 -9.17 -3.03
N ASP A 108 12.79 -8.76 -2.99
CA ASP A 108 13.91 -9.68 -3.19
C ASP A 108 13.93 -10.79 -2.15
N ALA A 109 13.67 -10.46 -0.88
CA ALA A 109 13.60 -11.45 0.18
C ALA A 109 12.47 -12.46 -0.05
N GLU A 110 11.31 -11.98 -0.50
CA GLU A 110 10.18 -12.87 -0.81
C GLU A 110 10.48 -13.79 -1.99
N ILE A 111 11.13 -13.28 -3.03
CA ILE A 111 11.51 -14.08 -4.19
C ILE A 111 12.50 -15.18 -3.79
N ASN A 112 13.42 -14.89 -2.87
CA ASN A 112 14.44 -15.82 -2.41
C ASN A 112 14.01 -16.67 -1.21
N ASN A 113 12.73 -16.62 -0.83
CA ASN A 113 12.17 -17.34 0.33
C ASN A 113 12.85 -16.98 1.65
N ASN A 114 13.36 -15.77 1.77
CA ASN A 114 13.98 -15.23 2.98
C ASN A 114 13.13 -14.14 3.61
N SER A 115 11.82 -14.24 3.50
CA SER A 115 10.90 -13.24 4.04
C SER A 115 11.04 -13.13 5.55
N LYS A 116 10.92 -11.91 6.06
CA LYS A 116 11.00 -11.60 7.48
C LYS A 116 9.74 -10.89 7.92
N ASP A 117 9.28 -11.22 9.11
CA ASP A 117 8.16 -10.49 9.69
C ASP A 117 8.59 -9.08 10.07
N TYR A 118 7.64 -8.15 10.00
CA TYR A 118 7.86 -6.80 10.50
C TYR A 118 7.28 -6.68 11.91
N ASP A 119 7.68 -5.61 12.62
CA ASP A 119 7.22 -5.38 13.99
C ASP A 119 5.79 -4.82 13.99
N LYS A 120 4.83 -5.72 14.15
CA LYS A 120 3.41 -5.36 14.13
C LYS A 120 3.01 -4.47 15.30
N ASN A 121 3.66 -4.61 16.44
CA ASN A 121 3.37 -3.75 17.59
C ASN A 121 3.82 -2.32 17.33
N PHE A 122 4.98 -2.14 16.71
CA PHE A 122 5.45 -0.82 16.33
C PHE A 122 4.47 -0.16 15.35
N ILE A 123 4.02 -0.89 14.36
CA ILE A 123 3.06 -0.38 13.38
C ILE A 123 1.71 -0.07 14.03
N ARG A 124 1.24 -0.94 14.93
CA ARG A 124 -0.02 -0.68 15.65
C ARG A 124 0.03 0.63 16.43
N LYS A 125 1.13 0.87 17.12
CA LYS A 125 1.31 2.12 17.86
C LYS A 125 1.37 3.32 16.91
N HIS A 126 2.03 3.17 15.78
CA HIS A 126 2.09 4.22 14.78
C HIS A 126 0.70 4.54 14.22
N VAL A 127 -0.09 3.52 13.90
CA VAL A 127 -1.47 3.70 13.43
C VAL A 127 -2.31 4.40 14.48
N GLU A 128 -2.16 4.05 15.75
CA GLU A 128 -2.87 4.73 16.84
C GLU A 128 -2.56 6.23 16.86
N LYS A 129 -1.30 6.60 16.66
CA LYS A 129 -0.92 8.02 16.57
C LYS A 129 -1.54 8.71 15.36
N LEU A 130 -1.65 7.98 14.26
CA LEU A 130 -2.24 8.53 13.03
C LEU A 130 -3.75 8.73 13.14
N THR A 131 -4.40 7.98 14.00
CA THR A 131 -5.86 8.00 14.13
C THR A 131 -6.37 8.68 15.40
N SER A 132 -5.47 9.15 16.23
CA SER A 132 -5.86 9.83 17.48
C SER A 132 -6.24 11.29 17.30
#